data_462217484a6b57a74f7115f3ee2bd562
#
_entry.id   462217484a6b57a74f7115f3ee2bd562
#
_cell.length_a   1.000
_cell.length_b   1.000
_cell.length_c   1.000
_cell.angle_alpha   90.00
_cell.angle_beta   90.00
_cell.angle_gamma   90.00
#
_symmetry.space_group_name_H-M   'P 1'
#
loop_
_entity.id
_entity.type
_entity.pdbx_description
1 polymer ?
#
loop_
_entity_poly.entity_id
_entity_poly.type
_entity_poly.pdbx_seq_one_letter_code
_entity_poly.pdbx_strand_id
1 'polypeptide(L)'
;MKAKAWTVIPWLFGMLWLALGVPCAFAADAKKGDAPAPCIPRPPRPFDTSNAHKEHDMSPEAKLLPEPPDPAWFKADPCYPKEAYDSKAELDVYGARRAIDRPQPPIQLGLRLYDYGAYAPRPTLLGEKNPMMPAFIAAGDFRIAAARYDRGVPVNGKTEQSEIAARLNLDMDLQLTPTERIHAFTRPIDKNGSFTRYLISGQVEDKFVHNLDFNIDTLFFEGDLGAMAQGLTGRTNRVDLPIAVGRTPIVTQNGVWIEDAIDGAAFSITAKNSPSLDISNMDFTFFAGFNNVTTAADPGDKNKLFGFAGFADLLRGYLEYGYGYLDADARGHSYNNVTVAFSKRYRGRLANSVRVIGNFGQQGVNGVKTADGVLVLVENSLVPRRHFGFDVSAFNPLNFVPYFNLFAGFKSPQSLARGGDSGGVLRNTGINFESDGLTGYPMLDATAHDSYGGAVGVEYLFNLDRQIVFEVSTVQRRGNNNVFGTENAIGARYQHPFTKTWILRLDAMKGWRQGQRDISGARVELRRKF
;
A
#
# COMPACT_ATOMS: atom_id res chain seq x y z
N MET A 1 -5.43 37.34 21.25
CA MET A 1 -4.11 36.78 20.88
C MET A 1 -4.16 36.31 19.44
N LYS A 2 -3.67 37.14 18.53
CA LYS A 2 -3.75 36.90 17.06
C LYS A 2 -2.35 36.60 16.53
N ALA A 3 -2.32 35.76 15.49
CA ALA A 3 -1.22 35.57 14.54
C ALA A 3 0.01 34.77 14.98
N LYS A 4 -0.03 33.43 14.77
CA LYS A 4 1.17 32.63 14.48
C LYS A 4 0.90 31.41 13.56
N ALA A 5 -0.25 31.36 12.89
CA ALA A 5 -0.61 30.22 12.03
C ALA A 5 -0.10 30.30 10.57
N TRP A 6 0.51 31.40 10.15
CA TRP A 6 0.81 31.67 8.74
C TRP A 6 2.25 31.40 8.28
N THR A 7 3.13 30.97 9.19
CA THR A 7 4.56 30.78 8.85
C THR A 7 4.94 29.38 8.40
N VAL A 8 4.06 28.40 8.47
CA VAL A 8 4.36 27.01 8.11
C VAL A 8 4.02 26.70 6.65
N ILE A 9 2.99 27.36 6.10
CA ILE A 9 2.49 27.11 4.74
C ILE A 9 3.53 27.44 3.63
N PRO A 10 4.31 28.54 3.71
CA PRO A 10 5.32 28.82 2.69
C PRO A 10 6.46 27.80 2.61
N TRP A 11 6.78 27.15 3.74
CA TRP A 11 7.83 26.14 3.80
C TRP A 11 7.40 24.80 3.19
N LEU A 12 6.14 24.45 3.30
CA LEU A 12 5.59 23.25 2.67
C LEU A 12 5.62 23.36 1.14
N PHE A 13 5.27 24.52 0.61
CA PHE A 13 5.38 24.80 -0.84
C PHE A 13 6.83 24.89 -1.30
N GLY A 14 7.73 25.44 -0.49
CA GLY A 14 9.16 25.53 -0.80
C GLY A 14 9.85 24.16 -0.85
N MET A 15 9.49 23.22 0.04
CA MET A 15 10.01 21.85 0.00
C MET A 15 9.45 21.04 -1.18
N LEU A 16 8.20 21.26 -1.55
CA LEU A 16 7.61 20.66 -2.75
C LEU A 16 8.31 21.18 -4.03
N TRP A 17 8.71 22.47 -4.04
CA TRP A 17 9.48 23.05 -5.13
C TRP A 17 10.90 22.48 -5.24
N LEU A 18 11.53 22.16 -4.12
CA LEU A 18 12.82 21.45 -4.08
C LEU A 18 12.70 20.01 -4.57
N ALA A 19 11.61 19.32 -4.26
CA ALA A 19 11.36 17.96 -4.74
C ALA A 19 10.99 17.91 -6.24
N LEU A 20 10.29 18.94 -6.73
CA LEU A 20 9.93 19.09 -8.15
C LEU A 20 11.03 19.76 -8.98
N GLY A 21 11.91 20.50 -8.34
CA GLY A 21 12.96 21.30 -8.95
C GLY A 21 14.37 20.68 -8.93
N VAL A 22 14.50 19.35 -8.72
CA VAL A 22 15.79 18.70 -8.97
C VAL A 22 16.08 18.83 -10.47
N PRO A 23 16.97 19.75 -10.88
CA PRO A 23 17.33 19.87 -12.28
C PRO A 23 17.93 18.54 -12.74
N CYS A 24 17.78 18.20 -13.99
CA CYS A 24 18.55 17.17 -14.69
C CYS A 24 20.07 17.51 -14.68
N ALA A 25 20.67 17.66 -13.52
CA ALA A 25 22.06 18.08 -13.32
C ALA A 25 23.08 16.92 -13.38
N PHE A 26 22.72 15.81 -13.98
CA PHE A 26 23.65 14.75 -14.38
C PHE A 26 23.69 14.52 -15.89
N ALA A 27 23.52 15.58 -16.66
CA ALA A 27 23.79 15.58 -18.09
C ALA A 27 24.88 16.63 -18.42
N ALA A 28 26.01 16.54 -17.74
CA ALA A 28 27.24 17.16 -18.19
C ALA A 28 28.08 16.07 -18.87
N ASP A 29 28.17 16.18 -20.16
CA ASP A 29 29.06 15.70 -21.21
C ASP A 29 28.33 14.99 -22.35
N ALA A 30 27.40 15.73 -22.98
CA ALA A 30 27.09 15.47 -24.37
C ALA A 30 27.84 16.54 -25.19
N LYS A 31 28.89 16.12 -25.89
CA LYS A 31 29.56 16.90 -26.91
C LYS A 31 28.53 17.54 -27.83
N LYS A 32 28.60 18.85 -27.98
CA LYS A 32 27.91 19.61 -29.01
C LYS A 32 28.29 19.06 -30.38
N GLY A 33 27.36 18.42 -31.05
CA GLY A 33 27.59 18.10 -32.44
C GLY A 33 26.95 16.85 -32.98
N ASP A 34 25.69 16.54 -32.68
CA ASP A 34 24.88 15.72 -33.58
C ASP A 34 23.41 15.95 -33.23
N ALA A 35 22.68 16.50 -34.22
CA ALA A 35 21.23 16.54 -34.13
C ALA A 35 20.71 15.10 -34.04
N PRO A 36 19.74 14.81 -33.15
CA PRO A 36 19.19 13.46 -33.06
C PRO A 36 18.63 13.07 -34.42
N ALA A 37 19.11 11.93 -34.95
CA ALA A 37 18.58 11.37 -36.17
C ALA A 37 17.05 11.23 -36.06
N PRO A 38 16.27 11.53 -37.11
CA PRO A 38 14.83 11.40 -37.08
C PRO A 38 14.48 9.94 -36.73
N CYS A 39 13.63 9.74 -35.73
CA CYS A 39 13.11 8.43 -35.38
C CYS A 39 12.32 7.89 -36.57
N ILE A 40 12.93 7.02 -37.36
CA ILE A 40 12.22 6.24 -38.37
C ILE A 40 11.44 5.17 -37.59
N PRO A 41 10.09 5.16 -37.62
CA PRO A 41 9.31 4.10 -37.05
C PRO A 41 9.77 2.79 -37.68
N ARG A 42 10.26 1.85 -36.89
CA ARG A 42 10.45 0.48 -37.41
C ARG A 42 9.08 -0.03 -37.84
N PRO A 43 8.94 -0.58 -39.05
CA PRO A 43 7.71 -1.24 -39.43
C PRO A 43 7.38 -2.30 -38.36
N PRO A 44 6.12 -2.43 -37.98
CA PRO A 44 5.72 -3.48 -37.03
C PRO A 44 6.26 -4.81 -37.55
N ARG A 45 6.94 -5.57 -36.70
CA ARG A 45 7.32 -6.93 -37.06
C ARG A 45 6.04 -7.66 -37.48
N PRO A 46 6.01 -8.38 -38.58
CA PRO A 46 4.86 -9.18 -38.93
C PRO A 46 4.60 -10.09 -37.72
N PHE A 47 3.40 -10.02 -37.16
CA PHE A 47 2.95 -10.98 -36.17
C PHE A 47 3.13 -12.36 -36.77
N ASP A 48 3.75 -13.26 -36.02
CA ASP A 48 3.78 -14.66 -36.37
C ASP A 48 2.34 -15.19 -36.32
N THR A 49 1.72 -15.28 -37.50
CA THR A 49 0.34 -15.70 -37.66
C THR A 49 0.18 -17.21 -37.57
N SER A 50 1.25 -17.96 -37.30
CA SER A 50 1.20 -19.44 -37.22
C SER A 50 0.35 -19.93 -36.02
N ASN A 51 0.07 -19.06 -35.02
CA ASN A 51 -0.80 -19.31 -33.88
C ASN A 51 -1.98 -18.33 -33.78
N ALA A 52 -2.32 -17.64 -34.88
CA ALA A 52 -3.51 -16.82 -34.89
C ALA A 52 -4.73 -17.72 -34.64
N HIS A 53 -5.28 -17.61 -33.45
CA HIS A 53 -6.66 -18.04 -33.22
C HIS A 53 -7.50 -17.46 -34.35
N LYS A 54 -8.29 -18.32 -35.03
CA LYS A 54 -9.20 -17.91 -36.08
C LYS A 54 -9.85 -16.57 -35.66
N GLU A 55 -9.63 -15.54 -36.47
CA GLU A 55 -10.31 -14.26 -36.28
C GLU A 55 -11.80 -14.57 -36.10
N HIS A 56 -12.31 -14.40 -34.88
CA HIS A 56 -13.72 -14.31 -34.71
C HIS A 56 -14.15 -13.06 -35.47
N ASP A 57 -15.08 -13.25 -36.39
CA ASP A 57 -15.67 -12.20 -37.18
C ASP A 57 -16.16 -11.10 -36.21
N MET A 58 -15.30 -10.08 -36.00
CA MET A 58 -15.66 -8.95 -35.16
C MET A 58 -16.80 -8.23 -35.86
N SER A 59 -17.88 -7.99 -35.12
CA SER A 59 -19.03 -7.26 -35.65
C SER A 59 -18.56 -5.94 -36.27
N PRO A 60 -19.23 -5.43 -37.33
CA PRO A 60 -18.88 -4.17 -37.95
C PRO A 60 -18.75 -2.99 -36.94
N GLU A 61 -19.49 -3.05 -35.83
CA GLU A 61 -19.46 -2.06 -34.75
C GLU A 61 -18.16 -2.10 -33.93
N ALA A 62 -17.55 -3.28 -33.79
CA ALA A 62 -16.25 -3.39 -33.12
C ALA A 62 -15.07 -2.83 -33.96
N LYS A 63 -15.32 -2.53 -35.22
CA LYS A 63 -14.34 -1.86 -36.10
C LYS A 63 -14.33 -0.34 -35.96
N LEU A 64 -15.32 0.22 -35.27
CA LEU A 64 -15.36 1.63 -34.89
C LEU A 64 -14.64 1.82 -33.54
N LEU A 65 -13.35 1.48 -33.51
CA LEU A 65 -12.51 2.01 -32.42
C LEU A 65 -12.59 3.54 -32.52
N PRO A 66 -12.85 4.25 -31.43
CA PRO A 66 -12.75 5.69 -31.43
C PRO A 66 -11.37 6.06 -31.98
N GLU A 67 -11.33 7.08 -32.84
CA GLU A 67 -10.04 7.59 -33.33
C GLU A 67 -9.11 7.79 -32.13
N PRO A 68 -7.88 7.29 -32.21
CA PRO A 68 -6.93 7.50 -31.13
C PRO A 68 -6.88 9.02 -30.86
N PRO A 69 -6.88 9.44 -29.59
CA PRO A 69 -6.81 10.87 -29.26
C PRO A 69 -5.63 11.48 -29.99
N ASP A 70 -5.83 12.70 -30.52
CA ASP A 70 -4.80 13.43 -31.25
C ASP A 70 -3.50 13.39 -30.43
N PRO A 71 -2.40 12.82 -30.94
CA PRO A 71 -1.13 12.73 -30.22
C PRO A 71 -0.56 14.10 -29.85
N ALA A 72 -1.08 15.20 -30.42
CA ALA A 72 -0.75 16.56 -30.01
C ALA A 72 -1.33 16.97 -28.65
N TRP A 73 -2.30 16.23 -28.10
CA TRP A 73 -2.93 16.58 -26.81
C TRP A 73 -2.01 16.34 -25.60
N PHE A 74 -1.11 15.37 -25.71
CA PHE A 74 -0.18 15.05 -24.63
C PHE A 74 1.26 15.16 -25.10
N LYS A 75 2.09 15.79 -24.29
CA LYS A 75 3.51 15.94 -24.60
C LYS A 75 4.21 14.59 -24.48
N ALA A 76 4.89 14.18 -25.54
CA ALA A 76 5.73 12.98 -25.48
C ALA A 76 6.83 13.14 -24.42
N ASP A 77 7.10 12.08 -23.66
CA ASP A 77 8.22 12.05 -22.73
C ASP A 77 9.56 11.88 -23.46
N PRO A 78 10.40 12.93 -23.59
CA PRO A 78 11.70 12.80 -24.22
C PRO A 78 12.69 11.95 -23.40
N CYS A 79 12.38 11.72 -22.12
CA CYS A 79 13.18 10.86 -21.23
C CYS A 79 12.63 9.43 -21.13
N TYR A 80 11.51 9.12 -21.80
CA TYR A 80 11.02 7.76 -21.86
C TYR A 80 12.06 6.89 -22.57
N PRO A 81 12.45 5.73 -22.03
CA PRO A 81 13.42 4.88 -22.67
C PRO A 81 12.96 4.58 -24.10
N LYS A 82 13.73 5.01 -25.08
CA LYS A 82 13.46 4.72 -26.50
C LYS A 82 13.74 3.26 -26.87
N GLU A 83 14.22 2.48 -25.91
CA GLU A 83 14.42 1.07 -26.08
C GLU A 83 13.07 0.38 -26.23
N ALA A 84 12.86 -0.28 -27.34
CA ALA A 84 11.67 -1.09 -27.55
C ALA A 84 11.53 -2.09 -26.39
N TYR A 85 10.31 -2.31 -25.91
CA TYR A 85 9.99 -3.35 -24.94
C TYR A 85 10.62 -4.68 -25.38
N ASP A 86 11.52 -5.20 -24.56
CA ASP A 86 12.18 -6.48 -24.80
C ASP A 86 11.48 -7.56 -23.97
N SER A 87 10.49 -8.20 -24.61
CA SER A 87 9.75 -9.31 -24.00
C SER A 87 10.65 -10.49 -23.63
N LYS A 88 11.77 -10.67 -24.32
CA LYS A 88 12.72 -11.73 -24.00
C LYS A 88 13.50 -11.41 -22.74
N ALA A 89 13.96 -10.18 -22.58
CA ALA A 89 14.61 -9.75 -21.35
C ALA A 89 13.65 -9.85 -20.15
N GLU A 90 12.39 -9.53 -20.34
CA GLU A 90 11.37 -9.70 -19.30
C GLU A 90 11.12 -11.17 -18.98
N LEU A 91 11.00 -12.04 -19.98
CA LEU A 91 10.88 -13.47 -19.79
C LEU A 91 12.13 -14.08 -19.14
N ASP A 92 13.33 -13.59 -19.44
CA ASP A 92 14.55 -14.02 -18.76
C ASP A 92 14.54 -13.62 -17.27
N VAL A 93 13.94 -12.48 -16.92
CA VAL A 93 13.79 -12.03 -15.53
C VAL A 93 12.70 -12.80 -14.80
N TYR A 94 11.55 -13.00 -15.44
CA TYR A 94 10.35 -13.58 -14.82
C TYR A 94 10.14 -15.05 -15.17
N GLY A 95 10.55 -15.50 -16.34
CA GLY A 95 10.29 -16.85 -16.86
C GLY A 95 11.07 -17.96 -16.18
N ALA A 96 12.25 -17.67 -15.61
CA ALA A 96 13.00 -18.62 -14.78
C ALA A 96 12.40 -18.76 -13.37
N ARG A 97 11.43 -17.93 -13.01
CA ARG A 97 10.75 -17.97 -11.75
C ARG A 97 9.56 -18.91 -11.89
N ARG A 98 9.52 -19.97 -11.11
CA ARG A 98 8.34 -20.82 -11.06
C ARG A 98 7.16 -19.98 -10.63
N ALA A 99 6.21 -19.77 -11.52
CA ALA A 99 4.92 -19.23 -11.15
C ALA A 99 4.30 -20.19 -10.11
N ILE A 100 3.95 -19.64 -8.95
CA ILE A 100 3.20 -20.40 -7.97
C ILE A 100 1.75 -20.31 -8.40
N ASP A 101 1.16 -21.47 -8.70
CA ASP A 101 -0.27 -21.52 -8.99
C ASP A 101 -1.05 -20.86 -7.86
N ARG A 102 -2.07 -20.09 -8.20
CA ARG A 102 -2.93 -19.47 -7.20
C ARG A 102 -3.66 -20.56 -6.41
N PRO A 103 -3.76 -20.45 -5.07
CA PRO A 103 -4.63 -21.32 -4.31
C PRO A 103 -6.08 -21.12 -4.78
N GLN A 104 -6.85 -22.21 -4.81
CA GLN A 104 -8.27 -22.13 -5.12
C GLN A 104 -9.07 -21.86 -3.85
N PRO A 105 -10.09 -20.99 -3.89
CA PRO A 105 -10.98 -20.76 -2.76
C PRO A 105 -11.65 -22.05 -2.31
N PRO A 106 -11.76 -22.32 -1.00
CA PRO A 106 -12.45 -23.50 -0.47
C PRO A 106 -13.96 -23.48 -0.76
N ILE A 107 -14.54 -22.30 -0.89
CA ILE A 107 -15.94 -22.12 -1.26
C ILE A 107 -15.99 -21.23 -2.49
N GLN A 108 -16.57 -21.78 -3.55
CA GLN A 108 -16.80 -21.07 -4.80
C GLN A 108 -18.14 -21.54 -5.37
N LEU A 109 -19.16 -20.71 -5.21
CA LEU A 109 -20.51 -20.96 -5.70
C LEU A 109 -20.85 -20.00 -6.84
N GLY A 110 -21.55 -20.47 -7.84
CA GLY A 110 -21.89 -19.71 -9.03
C GLY A 110 -20.77 -19.73 -10.07
N LEU A 111 -20.44 -18.57 -10.64
CA LEU A 111 -19.40 -18.44 -11.67
C LEU A 111 -18.03 -18.74 -11.07
N ARG A 112 -17.29 -19.62 -11.74
CA ARG A 112 -15.90 -19.90 -11.34
C ARG A 112 -14.98 -18.76 -11.75
N LEU A 113 -14.02 -18.41 -10.88
CA LEU A 113 -13.05 -17.32 -11.08
C LEU A 113 -12.24 -17.44 -12.39
N TYR A 114 -12.14 -18.64 -12.92
CA TYR A 114 -11.31 -18.95 -14.09
C TYR A 114 -12.13 -19.48 -15.27
N ASP A 115 -13.46 -19.43 -15.21
CA ASP A 115 -14.31 -19.79 -16.35
C ASP A 115 -14.29 -18.62 -17.35
N TYR A 116 -13.99 -18.95 -18.60
CA TYR A 116 -14.00 -18.01 -19.70
C TYR A 116 -15.30 -18.19 -20.50
N GLY A 117 -15.88 -17.09 -20.89
CA GLY A 117 -17.03 -17.12 -21.80
C GLY A 117 -17.79 -15.80 -21.82
N ALA A 118 -18.47 -15.55 -22.93
CA ALA A 118 -19.48 -14.52 -23.01
C ALA A 118 -20.81 -15.11 -22.54
N TYR A 119 -21.40 -14.51 -21.53
CA TYR A 119 -22.72 -14.91 -21.02
C TYR A 119 -23.77 -13.95 -21.57
N ALA A 120 -24.97 -14.44 -21.88
CA ALA A 120 -26.08 -13.57 -22.26
C ALA A 120 -26.49 -12.64 -21.10
N PRO A 121 -26.88 -11.39 -21.37
CA PRO A 121 -27.43 -10.50 -20.36
C PRO A 121 -28.60 -11.18 -19.63
N ARG A 122 -28.66 -11.03 -18.32
CA ARG A 122 -29.72 -11.58 -17.47
C ARG A 122 -30.32 -10.49 -16.61
N PRO A 123 -31.64 -10.55 -16.35
CA PRO A 123 -32.25 -9.62 -15.42
C PRO A 123 -31.67 -9.81 -14.02
N THR A 124 -31.32 -8.71 -13.37
CA THR A 124 -30.87 -8.64 -11.98
C THR A 124 -31.81 -7.75 -11.18
N LEU A 125 -31.63 -7.69 -9.85
CA LEU A 125 -32.36 -6.74 -8.99
C LEU A 125 -32.12 -5.28 -9.41
N LEU A 126 -31.03 -5.00 -10.12
CA LEU A 126 -30.60 -3.69 -10.58
C LEU A 126 -30.72 -3.55 -12.11
N GLY A 127 -31.61 -4.31 -12.73
CA GLY A 127 -31.89 -4.28 -14.17
C GLY A 127 -31.09 -5.31 -14.98
N GLU A 128 -31.16 -5.19 -16.32
CA GLU A 128 -30.36 -6.01 -17.22
C GLU A 128 -28.93 -5.48 -17.25
N LYS A 129 -28.02 -6.35 -16.89
CA LYS A 129 -26.59 -6.07 -16.92
C LYS A 129 -25.85 -7.17 -17.65
N ASN A 130 -24.68 -6.81 -18.14
CA ASN A 130 -23.77 -7.75 -18.79
C ASN A 130 -23.52 -8.99 -17.92
N PRO A 131 -23.25 -10.11 -18.56
CA PRO A 131 -23.52 -11.44 -18.09
C PRO A 131 -22.57 -11.85 -16.98
N MET A 132 -22.96 -11.64 -15.74
CA MET A 132 -22.37 -12.40 -14.64
C MET A 132 -23.47 -13.10 -13.85
N MET A 133 -23.31 -14.38 -13.67
CA MET A 133 -24.12 -15.11 -12.71
C MET A 133 -23.66 -14.68 -11.32
N PRO A 134 -24.60 -14.49 -10.37
CA PRO A 134 -24.21 -14.29 -8.98
C PRO A 134 -23.22 -15.35 -8.52
N ALA A 135 -22.16 -14.93 -7.86
CA ALA A 135 -21.13 -15.81 -7.38
C ALA A 135 -20.79 -15.48 -5.92
N PHE A 136 -20.55 -16.52 -5.13
CA PHE A 136 -20.05 -16.35 -3.77
C PHE A 136 -18.70 -17.06 -3.67
N ILE A 137 -17.70 -16.34 -3.16
CA ILE A 137 -16.35 -16.82 -2.98
C ILE A 137 -15.95 -16.58 -1.54
N ALA A 138 -15.42 -17.61 -0.89
CA ALA A 138 -14.74 -17.46 0.40
C ALA A 138 -13.32 -17.96 0.27
N ALA A 139 -12.36 -17.10 0.57
CA ALA A 139 -10.92 -17.34 0.48
C ALA A 139 -10.24 -16.83 1.76
N GLY A 140 -8.96 -17.09 1.88
CA GLY A 140 -8.26 -16.54 3.02
C GLY A 140 -6.89 -17.11 3.26
N ASP A 141 -6.41 -16.91 4.47
CA ASP A 141 -5.18 -17.54 4.93
C ASP A 141 -5.20 -17.88 6.42
N PHE A 142 -4.59 -19.00 6.74
CA PHE A 142 -4.29 -19.38 8.11
C PHE A 142 -2.79 -19.19 8.34
N ARG A 143 -2.44 -18.56 9.46
CA ARG A 143 -1.06 -18.32 9.89
C ARG A 143 -0.86 -18.90 11.28
N ILE A 144 0.29 -19.54 11.47
CA ILE A 144 0.80 -19.92 12.78
C ILE A 144 2.25 -19.47 12.87
N ALA A 145 2.62 -18.80 13.95
CA ALA A 145 3.98 -18.31 14.15
C ALA A 145 4.47 -18.62 15.55
N ALA A 146 5.73 -19.06 15.64
CA ALA A 146 6.47 -19.15 16.88
C ALA A 146 7.51 -18.03 16.92
N ALA A 147 7.58 -17.30 18.02
CA ALA A 147 8.54 -16.23 18.21
C ALA A 147 9.17 -16.29 19.60
N ARG A 148 10.47 -15.92 19.66
CA ARG A 148 11.14 -15.54 20.90
C ARG A 148 11.67 -14.12 20.71
N TYR A 149 11.36 -13.26 21.66
CA TYR A 149 11.69 -11.85 21.54
C TYR A 149 11.95 -11.19 22.89
N ASP A 150 12.67 -10.08 22.83
CA ASP A 150 12.89 -9.12 23.91
C ASP A 150 12.48 -7.73 23.39
N ARG A 151 11.49 -7.11 24.03
CA ARG A 151 11.03 -5.75 23.72
C ARG A 151 11.74 -4.67 24.54
N GLY A 152 12.68 -5.06 25.39
CA GLY A 152 13.38 -4.14 26.29
C GLY A 152 12.52 -3.61 27.46
N VAL A 153 11.27 -4.03 27.56
CA VAL A 153 10.33 -3.61 28.62
C VAL A 153 10.16 -4.75 29.62
N PRO A 154 10.62 -4.60 30.86
CA PRO A 154 10.49 -5.66 31.85
C PRO A 154 9.05 -5.80 32.34
N VAL A 155 8.56 -7.05 32.35
CA VAL A 155 7.31 -7.46 33.04
C VAL A 155 7.68 -8.60 33.97
N ASN A 156 7.29 -8.52 35.25
CA ASN A 156 7.69 -9.47 36.28
C ASN A 156 9.21 -9.71 36.36
N GLY A 157 10.01 -8.66 36.12
CA GLY A 157 11.49 -8.70 36.14
C GLY A 157 12.15 -9.35 34.93
N LYS A 158 11.39 -9.88 33.96
CA LYS A 158 11.88 -10.49 32.72
C LYS A 158 11.56 -9.61 31.53
N THR A 159 12.45 -9.58 30.51
CA THR A 159 12.24 -8.83 29.27
C THR A 159 11.94 -9.75 28.09
N GLU A 160 12.36 -11.00 28.16
CA GLU A 160 12.15 -11.99 27.11
C GLU A 160 10.79 -12.68 27.22
N GLN A 161 10.21 -13.01 26.08
CA GLN A 161 8.99 -13.81 25.95
C GLN A 161 9.12 -14.78 24.79
N SER A 162 8.59 -15.99 24.95
CA SER A 162 8.40 -16.95 23.86
C SER A 162 6.93 -17.25 23.72
N GLU A 163 6.43 -17.31 22.50
CA GLU A 163 5.02 -17.61 22.25
C GLU A 163 4.79 -18.27 20.88
N ILE A 164 3.65 -18.96 20.78
CA ILE A 164 3.09 -19.44 19.53
C ILE A 164 1.74 -18.76 19.37
N ALA A 165 1.53 -18.07 18.25
CA ALA A 165 0.27 -17.40 17.96
C ALA A 165 -0.31 -17.87 16.63
N ALA A 166 -1.65 -17.85 16.53
CA ALA A 166 -2.36 -18.24 15.32
C ALA A 166 -3.35 -17.15 14.88
N ARG A 167 -3.54 -17.02 13.57
CA ARG A 167 -4.48 -16.10 12.94
C ARG A 167 -5.18 -16.77 11.77
N LEU A 168 -6.48 -16.57 11.68
CA LEU A 168 -7.29 -16.99 10.54
C LEU A 168 -7.92 -15.73 9.92
N ASN A 169 -7.63 -15.49 8.66
CA ASN A 169 -8.26 -14.44 7.86
C ASN A 169 -9.23 -15.09 6.89
N LEU A 170 -10.46 -14.61 6.86
CA LEU A 170 -11.51 -15.06 5.94
C LEU A 170 -12.06 -13.86 5.19
N ASP A 171 -11.87 -13.88 3.87
CA ASP A 171 -12.44 -12.94 2.91
C ASP A 171 -13.63 -13.60 2.22
N MET A 172 -14.75 -12.91 2.17
CA MET A 172 -15.98 -13.35 1.54
C MET A 172 -16.44 -12.29 0.54
N ASP A 173 -16.71 -12.72 -0.68
CA ASP A 173 -17.16 -11.86 -1.76
C ASP A 173 -18.45 -12.44 -2.36
N LEU A 174 -19.54 -11.70 -2.24
CA LEU A 174 -20.82 -12.01 -2.88
C LEU A 174 -21.01 -11.05 -4.07
N GLN A 175 -20.72 -11.54 -5.25
CA GLN A 175 -20.89 -10.83 -6.49
C GLN A 175 -22.35 -10.94 -6.95
N LEU A 176 -23.03 -9.81 -7.02
CA LEU A 176 -24.45 -9.73 -7.41
C LEU A 176 -24.60 -9.52 -8.91
N THR A 177 -23.75 -8.68 -9.48
CA THR A 177 -23.71 -8.31 -10.90
C THR A 177 -22.24 -8.01 -11.29
N PRO A 178 -21.94 -7.66 -12.53
CA PRO A 178 -20.58 -7.26 -12.92
C PRO A 178 -20.02 -6.07 -12.14
N THR A 179 -20.88 -5.19 -11.66
CA THR A 179 -20.47 -3.93 -11.02
C THR A 179 -20.87 -3.83 -9.56
N GLU A 180 -21.75 -4.70 -9.06
CA GLU A 180 -22.21 -4.67 -7.66
C GLU A 180 -21.81 -5.93 -6.92
N ARG A 181 -21.26 -5.74 -5.71
CA ARG A 181 -20.88 -6.81 -4.81
C ARG A 181 -20.93 -6.40 -3.35
N ILE A 182 -20.97 -7.40 -2.49
CA ILE A 182 -20.87 -7.27 -1.03
C ILE A 182 -19.61 -8.01 -0.60
N HIS A 183 -18.73 -7.29 0.07
CA HIS A 183 -17.53 -7.85 0.68
C HIS A 183 -17.71 -7.98 2.17
N ALA A 184 -17.17 -9.06 2.75
CA ALA A 184 -17.02 -9.22 4.17
C ALA A 184 -15.65 -9.81 4.50
N PHE A 185 -15.05 -9.36 5.59
CA PHE A 185 -13.80 -9.88 6.13
C PHE A 185 -13.95 -10.12 7.62
N THR A 186 -13.44 -11.24 8.11
CA THR A 186 -13.45 -11.58 9.53
C THR A 186 -12.19 -12.32 9.96
N ARG A 187 -11.84 -12.20 11.23
CA ARG A 187 -10.72 -12.86 11.88
C ARG A 187 -11.19 -13.66 13.10
N PRO A 188 -11.79 -14.85 12.94
CA PRO A 188 -12.52 -15.53 14.00
C PRO A 188 -11.69 -15.92 15.23
N ILE A 189 -10.37 -16.00 15.12
CA ILE A 189 -9.46 -16.36 16.22
C ILE A 189 -8.61 -15.18 16.72
N ASP A 190 -9.14 -13.98 16.53
CA ASP A 190 -8.57 -12.71 16.97
C ASP A 190 -9.66 -11.89 17.66
N LYS A 191 -9.34 -11.22 18.74
CA LYS A 191 -10.25 -10.32 19.44
C LYS A 191 -9.54 -9.03 19.80
N ASN A 192 -10.04 -7.90 19.29
CA ASN A 192 -9.49 -6.56 19.55
C ASN A 192 -7.98 -6.49 19.30
N GLY A 193 -7.50 -7.04 18.18
CA GLY A 193 -6.08 -7.09 17.85
C GLY A 193 -5.22 -8.05 18.67
N SER A 194 -5.84 -8.85 19.54
CA SER A 194 -5.18 -9.87 20.32
C SER A 194 -5.47 -11.25 19.75
N PHE A 195 -4.42 -11.95 19.32
CA PHE A 195 -4.50 -13.26 18.68
C PHE A 195 -4.60 -14.39 19.70
N THR A 196 -5.23 -15.49 19.29
CA THR A 196 -5.16 -16.75 20.03
C THR A 196 -3.72 -17.21 20.07
N ARG A 197 -3.18 -17.43 21.28
CA ARG A 197 -1.77 -17.72 21.50
C ARG A 197 -1.51 -18.62 22.70
N TYR A 198 -0.38 -19.29 22.67
CA TYR A 198 0.20 -19.96 23.83
C TYR A 198 1.49 -19.26 24.23
N LEU A 199 1.50 -18.68 25.42
CA LEU A 199 2.70 -18.10 26.03
C LEU A 199 3.50 -19.24 26.64
N ILE A 200 4.76 -19.45 26.21
CA ILE A 200 5.55 -20.62 26.59
C ILE A 200 6.38 -20.32 27.84
N SER A 201 7.08 -19.20 27.85
CA SER A 201 7.92 -18.81 28.98
C SER A 201 8.38 -17.38 28.84
N GLY A 202 8.74 -16.75 29.95
CA GLY A 202 9.31 -15.41 29.93
C GLY A 202 8.60 -14.46 30.88
N GLN A 203 8.18 -13.31 30.38
CA GLN A 203 7.49 -12.26 31.13
C GLN A 203 6.20 -12.74 31.81
N VAL A 204 5.51 -13.66 31.19
CA VAL A 204 4.28 -14.28 31.67
C VAL A 204 4.50 -15.79 31.79
N GLU A 205 3.91 -16.40 32.79
CA GLU A 205 3.91 -17.86 32.94
C GLU A 205 3.20 -18.57 31.79
N ASP A 206 3.47 -19.83 31.59
CA ASP A 206 2.87 -20.68 30.57
C ASP A 206 1.36 -20.59 30.61
N LYS A 207 0.77 -20.04 29.56
CA LYS A 207 -0.65 -19.75 29.50
C LYS A 207 -1.20 -19.81 28.08
N PHE A 208 -2.31 -20.51 27.93
CA PHE A 208 -3.12 -20.42 26.72
C PHE A 208 -4.06 -19.22 26.82
N VAL A 209 -3.99 -18.33 25.84
CA VAL A 209 -4.89 -17.18 25.69
C VAL A 209 -5.79 -17.45 24.49
N HIS A 210 -7.04 -17.71 24.79
CA HIS A 210 -8.05 -18.01 23.79
C HIS A 210 -8.84 -16.74 23.43
N ASN A 211 -8.74 -16.32 22.18
CA ASN A 211 -9.45 -15.17 21.63
C ASN A 211 -10.32 -15.64 20.48
N LEU A 212 -11.60 -15.81 20.71
CA LEU A 212 -12.59 -16.02 19.66
C LEU A 212 -13.43 -14.76 19.51
N ASP A 213 -13.52 -14.28 18.30
CA ASP A 213 -14.41 -13.19 17.91
C ASP A 213 -14.98 -13.48 16.53
N PHE A 214 -16.29 -13.51 16.43
CA PHE A 214 -16.99 -13.68 15.16
C PHE A 214 -17.49 -12.36 14.59
N ASN A 215 -16.99 -11.24 15.12
CA ASN A 215 -17.28 -9.93 14.59
C ASN A 215 -16.74 -9.82 13.16
N ILE A 216 -17.46 -9.09 12.36
CA ILE A 216 -17.06 -8.78 10.98
C ILE A 216 -16.21 -7.51 11.01
N ASP A 217 -14.95 -7.64 10.63
CA ASP A 217 -14.00 -6.52 10.57
C ASP A 217 -14.34 -5.54 9.44
N THR A 218 -14.79 -6.06 8.28
CA THR A 218 -15.33 -5.25 7.19
C THR A 218 -16.60 -5.86 6.64
N LEU A 219 -17.59 -5.04 6.32
CA LEU A 219 -18.79 -5.43 5.61
C LEU A 219 -19.30 -4.22 4.83
N PHE A 220 -19.15 -4.26 3.53
CA PHE A 220 -19.55 -3.15 2.69
C PHE A 220 -20.10 -3.60 1.35
N PHE A 221 -20.97 -2.76 0.81
CA PHE A 221 -21.46 -2.83 -0.56
C PHE A 221 -20.57 -1.92 -1.42
N GLU A 222 -20.15 -2.41 -2.57
CA GLU A 222 -19.59 -1.56 -3.63
C GLU A 222 -20.37 -1.73 -4.92
N GLY A 223 -20.41 -0.66 -5.70
CA GLY A 223 -21.10 -0.64 -6.98
C GLY A 223 -20.87 0.66 -7.74
N ASP A 224 -21.44 0.76 -8.92
CA ASP A 224 -21.43 1.97 -9.73
C ASP A 224 -22.84 2.52 -9.95
N LEU A 225 -23.10 3.76 -9.47
CA LEU A 225 -24.41 4.37 -9.56
C LEU A 225 -24.85 4.61 -11.01
N GLY A 226 -23.93 4.91 -11.91
CA GLY A 226 -24.23 5.08 -13.33
C GLY A 226 -24.64 3.76 -13.98
N ALA A 227 -23.92 2.68 -13.69
CA ALA A 227 -24.23 1.34 -14.17
C ALA A 227 -25.58 0.84 -13.60
N MET A 228 -25.87 1.10 -12.32
CA MET A 228 -27.16 0.79 -11.71
C MET A 228 -28.30 1.52 -12.40
N ALA A 229 -28.16 2.84 -12.61
CA ALA A 229 -29.17 3.65 -13.28
C ALA A 229 -29.40 3.19 -14.73
N GLN A 230 -28.33 2.84 -15.46
CA GLN A 230 -28.44 2.28 -16.80
C GLN A 230 -29.19 0.93 -16.79
N GLY A 231 -28.84 0.03 -15.88
CA GLY A 231 -29.51 -1.27 -15.76
C GLY A 231 -31.02 -1.13 -15.47
N LEU A 232 -31.37 -0.23 -14.54
CA LEU A 232 -32.78 -0.01 -14.15
C LEU A 232 -33.62 0.71 -15.21
N THR A 233 -33.03 1.66 -15.94
CA THR A 233 -33.76 2.49 -16.89
C THR A 233 -33.70 1.98 -18.33
N GLY A 234 -32.78 1.07 -18.64
CA GLY A 234 -32.51 0.63 -20.00
C GLY A 234 -31.90 1.72 -20.90
N ARG A 235 -31.51 2.87 -20.33
CA ARG A 235 -30.94 4.01 -21.08
C ARG A 235 -29.46 4.12 -20.83
N THR A 236 -28.71 4.33 -21.89
CA THR A 236 -27.25 4.58 -21.78
C THR A 236 -26.98 5.78 -20.89
N ASN A 237 -26.09 5.60 -19.92
CA ASN A 237 -25.67 6.63 -18.99
C ASN A 237 -24.16 6.88 -19.19
N ARG A 238 -23.76 8.15 -19.18
CA ARG A 238 -22.34 8.58 -19.26
C ARG A 238 -21.73 8.86 -17.89
N VAL A 239 -22.49 8.66 -16.84
CA VAL A 239 -22.03 8.86 -15.48
C VAL A 239 -21.37 7.58 -15.00
N ASP A 240 -20.12 7.69 -14.62
CA ASP A 240 -19.32 6.67 -13.95
C ASP A 240 -19.08 7.19 -12.54
N LEU A 241 -19.75 6.59 -11.54
CA LEU A 241 -19.70 7.02 -10.15
C LEU A 241 -19.64 5.82 -9.21
N PRO A 242 -18.45 5.22 -9.06
CA PRO A 242 -18.22 4.17 -8.09
C PRO A 242 -18.51 4.63 -6.66
N ILE A 243 -19.20 3.77 -5.91
CA ILE A 243 -19.54 3.99 -4.50
C ILE A 243 -19.15 2.79 -3.66
N ALA A 244 -18.84 3.05 -2.40
CA ALA A 244 -18.71 2.05 -1.35
C ALA A 244 -19.46 2.51 -0.10
N VAL A 245 -20.26 1.63 0.53
CA VAL A 245 -21.06 1.96 1.70
C VAL A 245 -21.04 0.80 2.69
N GLY A 246 -20.79 1.10 3.95
CA GLY A 246 -20.72 0.13 5.04
C GLY A 246 -19.42 0.27 5.81
N ARG A 247 -18.95 -0.80 6.44
CA ARG A 247 -17.60 -0.84 7.05
C ARG A 247 -16.58 -1.09 5.96
N THR A 248 -16.13 -0.01 5.34
CA THR A 248 -15.27 -0.02 4.15
C THR A 248 -13.80 0.13 4.54
N PRO A 249 -12.90 -0.75 4.08
CA PRO A 249 -11.47 -0.55 4.24
C PRO A 249 -11.02 0.59 3.32
N ILE A 250 -10.48 1.64 3.90
CA ILE A 250 -9.88 2.76 3.17
C ILE A 250 -8.37 2.68 3.34
N VAL A 251 -7.66 2.49 2.22
CA VAL A 251 -6.20 2.47 2.19
C VAL A 251 -5.73 3.45 1.15
N THR A 252 -4.95 4.45 1.58
CA THR A 252 -4.39 5.47 0.70
C THR A 252 -2.91 5.67 0.97
N GLN A 253 -2.16 5.98 -0.07
CA GLN A 253 -0.72 6.23 0.00
C GLN A 253 0.04 5.08 0.71
N ASN A 254 -0.20 3.84 0.30
CA ASN A 254 0.36 2.63 0.91
C ASN A 254 0.06 2.50 2.42
N GLY A 255 -1.11 2.98 2.86
CA GLY A 255 -1.51 2.96 4.25
C GLY A 255 -0.83 4.00 5.14
N VAL A 256 0.06 4.86 4.62
CA VAL A 256 0.72 5.88 5.44
C VAL A 256 -0.24 7.00 5.83
N TRP A 257 -1.16 7.38 4.94
CA TRP A 257 -2.14 8.43 5.24
C TRP A 257 -3.42 7.89 5.86
N ILE A 258 -4.03 6.86 5.26
CA ILE A 258 -5.20 6.15 5.81
C ILE A 258 -4.97 4.65 5.63
N GLU A 259 -5.22 3.87 6.69
CA GLU A 259 -5.29 2.41 6.70
C GLU A 259 -6.26 1.98 7.81
N ASP A 260 -7.56 2.02 7.53
CA ASP A 260 -8.58 1.72 8.52
C ASP A 260 -9.86 1.16 7.86
N ALA A 261 -10.65 0.42 8.63
CA ALA A 261 -11.96 -0.07 8.23
C ALA A 261 -13.05 0.77 8.92
N ILE A 262 -13.69 1.66 8.17
CA ILE A 262 -14.50 2.76 8.67
C ILE A 262 -15.98 2.53 8.33
N ASP A 263 -16.86 2.67 9.32
CA ASP A 263 -18.32 2.69 9.07
C ASP A 263 -18.69 4.01 8.38
N GLY A 264 -18.96 3.96 7.09
CA GLY A 264 -19.17 5.17 6.32
C GLY A 264 -19.55 4.94 4.88
N ALA A 265 -19.23 5.93 4.07
CA ALA A 265 -19.43 5.89 2.62
C ALA A 265 -18.32 6.62 1.91
N ALA A 266 -18.02 6.15 0.70
CA ALA A 266 -17.11 6.81 -0.23
C ALA A 266 -17.69 6.78 -1.63
N PHE A 267 -17.33 7.79 -2.45
CA PHE A 267 -17.59 7.79 -3.87
C PHE A 267 -16.42 8.40 -4.62
N SER A 268 -16.26 7.99 -5.87
CA SER A 268 -15.15 8.47 -6.70
C SER A 268 -15.63 9.09 -7.99
N ILE A 269 -15.06 10.23 -8.34
CA ILE A 269 -15.17 10.83 -9.67
C ILE A 269 -13.92 10.40 -10.43
N THR A 270 -14.09 9.45 -11.35
CA THR A 270 -12.99 8.75 -12.01
C THR A 270 -12.70 9.26 -13.41
N ALA A 271 -11.52 8.92 -13.92
CA ALA A 271 -11.13 9.03 -15.32
C ALA A 271 -11.32 10.44 -15.92
N LYS A 272 -10.96 11.48 -15.18
CA LYS A 272 -10.91 12.85 -15.71
C LYS A 272 -9.54 13.10 -16.33
N ASN A 273 -9.50 13.95 -17.35
CA ASN A 273 -8.26 14.39 -17.97
C ASN A 273 -8.26 15.91 -18.19
N SER A 274 -7.09 16.48 -18.39
CA SER A 274 -6.93 17.89 -18.72
C SER A 274 -5.75 18.07 -19.67
N PRO A 275 -5.99 18.07 -20.98
CA PRO A 275 -4.92 18.26 -21.96
C PRO A 275 -4.15 19.57 -21.78
N SER A 276 -4.84 20.64 -21.35
CA SER A 276 -4.20 21.94 -21.10
C SER A 276 -3.19 21.93 -19.97
N LEU A 277 -3.35 21.03 -18.99
CA LEU A 277 -2.43 20.84 -17.87
C LEU A 277 -1.49 19.63 -18.06
N ASP A 278 -1.54 18.98 -19.22
CA ASP A 278 -0.78 17.75 -19.51
C ASP A 278 -1.07 16.63 -18.47
N ILE A 279 -2.34 16.53 -18.06
CA ILE A 279 -2.84 15.51 -17.14
C ILE A 279 -3.62 14.47 -17.93
N SER A 280 -3.10 13.24 -17.99
CA SER A 280 -3.71 12.14 -18.74
C SER A 280 -4.84 11.47 -17.97
N ASN A 281 -4.73 11.38 -16.66
CA ASN A 281 -5.76 10.85 -15.79
C ASN A 281 -5.75 11.54 -14.44
N MET A 282 -6.94 11.75 -13.86
CA MET A 282 -7.11 12.19 -12.48
C MET A 282 -8.41 11.64 -11.90
N ASP A 283 -8.33 11.25 -10.64
CA ASP A 283 -9.44 10.72 -9.87
C ASP A 283 -9.61 11.51 -8.57
N PHE A 284 -10.84 11.64 -8.11
CA PHE A 284 -11.18 12.29 -6.85
C PHE A 284 -12.09 11.37 -6.04
N THR A 285 -11.65 10.93 -4.88
CA THR A 285 -12.44 10.12 -3.96
C THR A 285 -12.82 10.95 -2.76
N PHE A 286 -14.11 11.04 -2.50
CA PHE A 286 -14.69 11.68 -1.30
C PHE A 286 -15.14 10.60 -0.34
N PHE A 287 -14.90 10.79 0.95
CA PHE A 287 -15.25 9.82 1.97
C PHE A 287 -15.75 10.49 3.25
N ALA A 288 -16.66 9.79 3.93
CA ALA A 288 -17.18 10.17 5.24
C ALA A 288 -17.30 8.92 6.11
N GLY A 289 -16.70 8.98 7.29
CA GLY A 289 -16.81 7.95 8.33
C GLY A 289 -17.56 8.48 9.52
N PHE A 290 -18.40 7.65 10.13
CA PHE A 290 -19.28 8.05 11.24
C PHE A 290 -19.02 7.25 12.51
N ASN A 291 -18.29 6.13 12.39
CA ASN A 291 -17.95 5.25 13.50
C ASN A 291 -16.78 4.34 13.10
N ASN A 292 -16.17 3.65 14.07
CA ASN A 292 -15.00 2.78 13.87
C ASN A 292 -13.83 3.48 13.16
N VAL A 293 -13.66 4.77 13.41
CA VAL A 293 -12.49 5.53 12.94
C VAL A 293 -11.45 5.53 14.03
N THR A 294 -10.35 4.84 13.79
CA THR A 294 -9.26 4.73 14.76
C THR A 294 -8.10 5.64 14.40
N THR A 295 -7.45 6.19 15.41
CA THR A 295 -6.26 7.03 15.28
C THR A 295 -5.38 6.89 16.51
N ALA A 296 -4.07 6.98 16.33
CA ALA A 296 -3.15 7.03 17.47
C ALA A 296 -3.26 8.34 18.28
N ALA A 297 -3.93 9.35 17.73
CA ALA A 297 -4.15 10.63 18.40
C ALA A 297 -5.28 10.60 19.43
N ASP A 298 -6.22 9.66 19.29
CA ASP A 298 -7.34 9.46 20.18
C ASP A 298 -7.59 7.96 20.38
N PRO A 299 -7.66 7.45 21.63
CA PRO A 299 -7.86 6.03 21.89
C PRO A 299 -9.28 5.53 21.57
N GLY A 300 -10.24 6.43 21.30
CA GLY A 300 -11.61 6.06 20.94
C GLY A 300 -11.77 5.61 19.51
N ASP A 301 -12.84 4.88 19.23
CA ASP A 301 -13.23 4.41 17.89
C ASP A 301 -14.50 5.09 17.35
N LYS A 302 -15.15 5.93 18.16
CA LYS A 302 -16.37 6.67 17.80
C LYS A 302 -16.11 7.99 17.07
N ASN A 303 -14.88 8.15 16.59
CA ASN A 303 -14.49 9.33 15.86
C ASN A 303 -15.23 9.41 14.53
N LYS A 304 -15.39 10.63 14.00
CA LYS A 304 -15.92 10.88 12.67
C LYS A 304 -14.82 11.39 11.76
N LEU A 305 -14.93 11.08 10.50
CA LEU A 305 -13.93 11.41 9.50
C LEU A 305 -14.60 11.97 8.25
N PHE A 306 -14.11 13.09 7.75
CA PHE A 306 -14.56 13.68 6.49
C PHE A 306 -13.35 14.09 5.66
N GLY A 307 -13.36 13.74 4.39
CA GLY A 307 -12.23 14.11 3.56
C GLY A 307 -12.36 13.77 2.10
N PHE A 308 -11.30 14.09 1.39
CA PHE A 308 -11.11 13.69 0.00
C PHE A 308 -9.66 13.30 -0.26
N ALA A 309 -9.47 12.38 -1.19
CA ALA A 309 -8.20 12.00 -1.79
C ALA A 309 -8.25 12.28 -3.28
N GLY A 310 -7.17 12.82 -3.83
CA GLY A 310 -7.01 13.03 -5.26
C GLY A 310 -5.78 12.30 -5.77
N PHE A 311 -5.86 11.86 -7.01
CA PHE A 311 -4.79 11.25 -7.78
C PHE A 311 -4.71 11.93 -9.15
N ALA A 312 -3.51 12.20 -9.64
CA ALA A 312 -3.31 12.71 -10.99
C ALA A 312 -2.00 12.23 -11.59
N ASP A 313 -2.06 11.81 -12.87
CA ASP A 313 -0.87 11.62 -13.69
C ASP A 313 -0.34 12.99 -14.11
N LEU A 314 0.75 13.42 -13.49
CA LEU A 314 1.33 14.74 -13.67
C LEU A 314 2.85 14.66 -13.71
N LEU A 315 3.49 15.47 -14.55
CA LEU A 315 4.96 15.58 -14.63
C LEU A 315 5.65 14.22 -14.88
N ARG A 316 4.99 13.30 -15.59
CA ARG A 316 5.47 11.94 -15.88
C ARG A 316 5.67 11.11 -14.61
N GLY A 317 4.84 11.29 -13.65
CA GLY A 317 4.75 10.62 -12.38
C GLY A 317 3.33 10.67 -11.87
N TYR A 318 3.16 10.32 -10.61
CA TYR A 318 1.87 10.29 -9.93
C TYR A 318 1.87 11.30 -8.80
N LEU A 319 0.92 12.22 -8.84
CA LEU A 319 0.62 13.12 -7.74
C LEU A 319 -0.57 12.58 -6.97
N GLU A 320 -0.40 12.32 -5.69
CA GLU A 320 -1.47 12.01 -4.75
C GLU A 320 -1.58 13.16 -3.76
N TYR A 321 -2.80 13.58 -3.45
CA TYR A 321 -3.04 14.62 -2.47
C TYR A 321 -4.34 14.37 -1.74
N GLY A 322 -4.48 14.93 -0.58
CA GLY A 322 -5.70 14.78 0.19
C GLY A 322 -5.78 15.71 1.37
N TYR A 323 -7.00 15.88 1.82
CA TYR A 323 -7.34 16.59 3.04
C TYR A 323 -8.42 15.81 3.79
N GLY A 324 -8.29 15.77 5.11
CA GLY A 324 -9.30 15.22 5.99
C GLY A 324 -9.39 15.95 7.31
N TYR A 325 -10.56 15.92 7.87
CA TYR A 325 -10.85 16.40 9.22
C TYR A 325 -11.32 15.21 10.06
N LEU A 326 -10.64 14.99 11.16
CA LEU A 326 -11.02 14.02 12.17
C LEU A 326 -11.71 14.74 13.32
N ASP A 327 -12.98 14.43 13.52
CA ASP A 327 -13.78 14.88 14.65
C ASP A 327 -13.73 13.81 15.73
N ALA A 328 -12.84 14.00 16.70
CA ALA A 328 -12.61 13.04 17.76
C ALA A 328 -13.74 13.07 18.80
N ASP A 329 -14.13 11.89 19.29
CA ASP A 329 -15.10 11.76 20.39
C ASP A 329 -14.54 12.38 21.68
N ALA A 330 -13.25 12.21 21.94
CA ALA A 330 -12.60 12.84 23.07
C ALA A 330 -12.33 14.34 22.81
N ARG A 331 -12.75 15.16 23.75
CA ARG A 331 -12.61 16.62 23.66
C ARG A 331 -11.15 17.05 23.50
N GLY A 332 -10.89 17.90 22.51
CA GLY A 332 -9.57 18.46 22.26
C GLY A 332 -8.66 17.63 21.38
N HIS A 333 -9.10 16.46 20.91
CA HIS A 333 -8.33 15.56 20.06
C HIS A 333 -8.63 15.73 18.55
N SER A 334 -9.70 16.44 18.17
CA SER A 334 -10.02 16.72 16.77
C SER A 334 -8.90 17.49 16.07
N TYR A 335 -8.60 17.13 14.82
CA TYR A 335 -7.53 17.76 14.03
C TYR A 335 -7.80 17.72 12.53
N ASN A 336 -7.08 18.58 11.81
CA ASN A 336 -7.00 18.58 10.36
C ASN A 336 -5.74 17.84 9.91
N ASN A 337 -5.84 17.14 8.80
CA ASN A 337 -4.73 16.43 8.20
C ASN A 337 -4.67 16.73 6.69
N VAL A 338 -3.49 17.01 6.20
CA VAL A 338 -3.23 17.25 4.79
C VAL A 338 -2.08 16.36 4.32
N THR A 339 -2.19 15.82 3.12
CA THR A 339 -1.14 15.02 2.51
C THR A 339 -0.88 15.40 1.06
N VAL A 340 0.37 15.29 0.67
CA VAL A 340 0.81 15.36 -0.73
C VAL A 340 1.92 14.35 -0.93
N ALA A 341 1.82 13.53 -1.97
CA ALA A 341 2.87 12.61 -2.37
C ALA A 341 3.12 12.69 -3.89
N PHE A 342 4.36 12.60 -4.28
CA PHE A 342 4.74 12.51 -5.68
C PHE A 342 5.64 11.32 -5.89
N SER A 343 5.21 10.42 -6.78
CA SER A 343 5.92 9.20 -7.11
C SER A 343 6.33 9.20 -8.58
N LYS A 344 7.60 8.87 -8.84
CA LYS A 344 8.13 8.83 -10.20
C LYS A 344 9.23 7.79 -10.34
N ARG A 345 9.27 7.17 -11.51
CA ARG A 345 10.39 6.30 -11.90
C ARG A 345 11.36 7.08 -12.80
N TYR A 346 12.57 7.31 -12.30
CA TYR A 346 13.61 8.01 -13.03
C TYR A 346 14.41 7.03 -13.90
N ARG A 347 14.54 7.35 -15.18
CA ARG A 347 15.29 6.57 -16.19
C ARG A 347 14.90 5.08 -16.21
N GLY A 348 13.63 4.78 -15.89
CA GLY A 348 13.11 3.42 -15.84
C GLY A 348 13.66 2.55 -14.70
N ARG A 349 14.40 3.11 -13.72
CA ARG A 349 15.17 2.33 -12.73
C ARG A 349 14.98 2.73 -11.30
N LEU A 350 15.14 4.01 -10.99
CA LEU A 350 14.96 4.51 -9.64
C LEU A 350 13.49 4.84 -9.45
N ALA A 351 12.77 3.98 -8.76
CA ALA A 351 11.45 4.32 -8.25
C ALA A 351 11.65 5.20 -7.01
N ASN A 352 11.06 6.38 -7.04
CA ASN A 352 11.14 7.35 -5.95
C ASN A 352 9.75 7.82 -5.60
N SER A 353 9.47 7.96 -4.32
CA SER A 353 8.26 8.59 -3.78
C SER A 353 8.66 9.57 -2.70
N VAL A 354 8.16 10.78 -2.78
CA VAL A 354 8.30 11.80 -1.73
C VAL A 354 6.91 12.11 -1.20
N ARG A 355 6.72 11.97 0.10
CA ARG A 355 5.43 12.16 0.76
C ARG A 355 5.56 13.11 1.92
N VAL A 356 4.60 14.00 2.04
CA VAL A 356 4.48 14.95 3.16
C VAL A 356 3.09 14.81 3.77
N ILE A 357 3.04 14.63 5.08
CA ILE A 357 1.79 14.62 5.86
C ILE A 357 1.90 15.71 6.91
N GLY A 358 0.85 16.52 7.06
CA GLY A 358 0.78 17.58 8.06
C GLY A 358 -0.48 17.50 8.89
N ASN A 359 -0.33 17.61 10.22
CA ASN A 359 -1.44 17.68 11.18
C ASN A 359 -1.47 19.05 11.82
N PHE A 360 -2.65 19.64 11.96
CA PHE A 360 -2.81 20.97 12.56
C PHE A 360 -4.22 21.18 13.16
N GLY A 361 -4.32 22.18 13.99
CA GLY A 361 -5.61 22.60 14.57
C GLY A 361 -6.06 21.85 15.81
N GLN A 362 -5.33 20.82 16.26
CA GLN A 362 -5.64 20.13 17.50
C GLN A 362 -5.50 21.09 18.70
N GLN A 363 -6.50 21.11 19.57
CA GLN A 363 -6.45 21.90 20.80
C GLN A 363 -5.52 21.28 21.85
N GLY A 364 -5.56 19.95 21.93
CA GLY A 364 -4.84 19.17 22.93
C GLY A 364 -5.55 19.13 24.29
N VAL A 365 -5.07 18.25 25.16
CA VAL A 365 -5.52 18.09 26.53
C VAL A 365 -4.39 18.51 27.46
N ASN A 366 -4.66 19.42 28.37
CA ASN A 366 -3.64 20.00 29.27
C ASN A 366 -2.39 20.54 28.53
N GLY A 367 -2.59 21.10 27.34
CA GLY A 367 -1.50 21.62 26.52
C GLY A 367 -0.70 20.55 25.73
N VAL A 368 -1.01 19.28 25.91
CA VAL A 368 -0.38 18.17 25.16
C VAL A 368 -1.18 17.88 23.90
N LYS A 369 -0.51 17.88 22.76
CA LYS A 369 -1.08 17.55 21.45
C LYS A 369 -0.52 16.24 20.94
N THR A 370 -1.39 15.35 20.53
CA THR A 370 -1.07 14.01 20.00
C THR A 370 -1.02 13.97 18.47
N ALA A 371 -1.63 14.98 17.82
CA ALA A 371 -1.60 15.15 16.35
C ALA A 371 -1.32 16.63 16.01
N ASP A 372 -0.06 17.02 16.06
CA ASP A 372 0.41 18.38 15.71
C ASP A 372 1.83 18.25 15.16
N GLY A 373 1.99 18.05 13.86
CA GLY A 373 3.31 17.84 13.30
C GLY A 373 3.34 17.69 11.80
N VAL A 374 4.53 17.43 11.28
CA VAL A 374 4.79 17.20 9.87
C VAL A 374 5.70 15.99 9.72
N LEU A 375 5.33 15.07 8.85
CA LEU A 375 6.18 13.98 8.38
C LEU A 375 6.62 14.26 6.94
N VAL A 376 7.89 14.09 6.67
CA VAL A 376 8.45 13.97 5.32
C VAL A 376 9.01 12.55 5.19
N LEU A 377 8.54 11.80 4.20
CA LEU A 377 8.97 10.44 3.91
C LEU A 377 9.46 10.38 2.47
N VAL A 378 10.64 9.83 2.25
CA VAL A 378 11.24 9.61 0.93
C VAL A 378 11.54 8.13 0.79
N GLU A 379 10.90 7.49 -0.16
CA GLU A 379 11.04 6.05 -0.43
C GLU A 379 11.70 5.85 -1.78
N ASN A 380 12.69 4.97 -1.82
CA ASN A 380 13.45 4.70 -3.04
C ASN A 380 13.72 3.22 -3.19
N SER A 381 13.54 2.72 -4.40
CA SER A 381 14.00 1.39 -4.79
C SER A 381 14.68 1.44 -6.16
N LEU A 382 15.73 0.66 -6.31
CA LEU A 382 16.54 0.64 -7.53
C LEU A 382 16.37 -0.70 -8.25
N VAL A 383 16.01 -0.65 -9.52
CA VAL A 383 16.03 -1.81 -10.43
C VAL A 383 17.41 -1.84 -11.10
N PRO A 384 18.28 -2.82 -10.81
CA PRO A 384 19.62 -2.88 -11.37
C PRO A 384 19.65 -3.23 -12.86
N ARG A 385 20.73 -2.89 -13.55
CA ARG A 385 21.01 -3.35 -14.92
C ARG A 385 21.73 -4.70 -14.89
N ARG A 386 21.64 -5.41 -16.03
CA ARG A 386 22.30 -6.70 -16.30
C ARG A 386 23.84 -6.68 -16.10
N HIS A 387 24.47 -5.52 -15.99
CA HIS A 387 25.93 -5.37 -15.92
C HIS A 387 26.36 -4.51 -14.72
N PHE A 388 26.46 -5.11 -13.55
CA PHE A 388 27.25 -4.57 -12.47
C PHE A 388 28.73 -5.03 -12.52
N GLY A 389 29.17 -5.65 -13.61
CA GLY A 389 30.54 -6.12 -13.76
C GLY A 389 30.91 -7.38 -12.95
N PHE A 390 29.95 -7.97 -12.25
CA PHE A 390 30.15 -9.19 -11.48
C PHE A 390 29.22 -10.27 -12.04
N ASP A 391 29.81 -11.18 -12.80
CA ASP A 391 29.10 -12.36 -13.29
C ASP A 391 29.29 -13.51 -12.28
N VAL A 392 28.47 -13.50 -11.24
CA VAL A 392 28.44 -14.62 -10.28
C VAL A 392 27.36 -15.56 -10.77
N SER A 393 27.75 -16.70 -11.30
CA SER A 393 26.86 -17.70 -11.92
C SER A 393 25.71 -18.18 -11.03
N ALA A 394 25.78 -17.97 -9.72
CA ALA A 394 24.75 -18.36 -8.75
C ALA A 394 23.70 -17.26 -8.47
N PHE A 395 23.96 -16.00 -8.85
CA PHE A 395 23.08 -14.87 -8.52
C PHE A 395 22.80 -14.01 -9.77
N ASN A 396 21.53 -13.86 -10.10
CA ASN A 396 21.13 -12.95 -11.16
C ASN A 396 21.10 -11.51 -10.61
N PRO A 397 21.95 -10.58 -11.13
CA PRO A 397 21.99 -9.19 -10.67
C PRO A 397 20.64 -8.47 -10.78
N LEU A 398 19.77 -8.84 -11.70
CA LEU A 398 18.43 -8.28 -11.88
C LEU A 398 17.47 -8.60 -10.74
N ASN A 399 17.81 -9.60 -9.94
CA ASN A 399 17.00 -10.01 -8.79
C ASN A 399 17.33 -9.22 -7.51
N PHE A 400 18.41 -8.43 -7.50
CA PHE A 400 18.73 -7.55 -6.40
C PHE A 400 17.96 -6.24 -6.51
N VAL A 401 17.22 -5.89 -5.47
CA VAL A 401 16.47 -4.64 -5.36
C VAL A 401 16.98 -3.89 -4.14
N PRO A 402 18.05 -3.09 -4.28
CA PRO A 402 18.43 -2.20 -3.20
C PRO A 402 17.36 -1.13 -2.99
N TYR A 403 17.11 -0.80 -1.73
CA TYR A 403 16.21 0.28 -1.36
C TYR A 403 16.82 1.14 -0.25
N PHE A 404 16.38 2.39 -0.19
CA PHE A 404 16.69 3.30 0.88
C PHE A 404 15.52 4.24 1.12
N ASN A 405 14.99 4.22 2.31
CA ASN A 405 13.84 5.00 2.72
C ASN A 405 14.27 5.91 3.86
N LEU A 406 13.94 7.19 3.76
CA LEU A 406 14.34 8.22 4.71
C LEU A 406 13.11 8.93 5.23
N PHE A 407 13.13 9.31 6.50
CA PHE A 407 12.06 10.11 7.07
C PHE A 407 12.58 11.22 7.98
N ALA A 408 11.76 12.26 8.12
CA ALA A 408 11.92 13.30 9.14
C ALA A 408 10.55 13.67 9.68
N GLY A 409 10.35 13.46 10.96
CA GLY A 409 9.15 13.81 11.69
C GLY A 409 9.41 14.97 12.64
N PHE A 410 8.52 15.93 12.63
CA PHE A 410 8.55 17.14 13.44
C PHE A 410 7.35 17.16 14.37
N LYS A 411 7.54 17.30 15.66
CA LYS A 411 6.52 17.16 16.70
C LYS A 411 5.88 15.77 16.67
N SER A 412 4.54 15.68 16.59
CA SER A 412 3.77 14.43 16.61
C SER A 412 2.94 14.27 15.34
N PRO A 413 3.58 13.93 14.18
CA PRO A 413 2.84 13.66 12.97
C PRO A 413 2.02 12.37 13.11
N GLN A 414 0.82 12.36 12.51
CA GLN A 414 -0.10 11.22 12.53
C GLN A 414 -0.70 10.98 11.14
N SER A 415 -1.06 9.74 10.86
CA SER A 415 -2.00 9.40 9.80
C SER A 415 -3.35 10.07 10.06
N LEU A 416 -4.18 10.23 9.04
CA LEU A 416 -5.54 10.73 9.21
C LEU A 416 -6.41 9.72 9.99
N ALA A 417 -6.38 8.45 9.56
CA ALA A 417 -6.96 7.34 10.30
C ALA A 417 -6.09 6.09 10.11
N ARG A 418 -5.91 5.34 11.19
CA ARG A 418 -5.10 4.13 11.16
C ARG A 418 -5.54 3.17 12.26
N GLY A 419 -5.91 1.95 11.88
CA GLY A 419 -6.28 0.88 12.80
C GLY A 419 -5.17 0.59 13.80
N GLY A 420 -5.52 0.26 15.02
CA GLY A 420 -4.57 0.01 16.11
C GLY A 420 -3.53 -1.07 15.80
N ASP A 421 -3.89 -2.05 14.98
CA ASP A 421 -3.02 -3.15 14.54
C ASP A 421 -2.03 -2.73 13.44
N SER A 422 -2.24 -1.56 12.84
CA SER A 422 -1.49 -1.11 11.67
C SER A 422 -0.10 -0.54 12.00
N GLY A 423 0.23 -0.35 13.29
CA GLY A 423 1.49 0.24 13.73
C GLY A 423 1.56 1.75 13.45
N GLY A 424 2.74 2.36 13.56
CA GLY A 424 2.96 3.78 13.33
C GLY A 424 3.04 4.17 11.84
N VAL A 425 3.15 5.46 11.56
CA VAL A 425 3.21 6.03 10.20
C VAL A 425 4.40 5.53 9.38
N LEU A 426 5.45 5.02 10.02
CA LEU A 426 6.65 4.48 9.38
C LEU A 426 6.61 2.98 9.09
N ARG A 427 5.51 2.29 9.37
CA ARG A 427 5.40 0.83 9.22
C ARG A 427 5.90 0.30 7.87
N ASN A 428 5.67 1.03 6.80
CA ASN A 428 6.05 0.62 5.45
C ASN A 428 7.46 1.12 5.04
N THR A 429 8.20 1.73 5.95
CA THR A 429 9.54 2.28 5.66
C THR A 429 10.61 1.19 5.54
N GLY A 430 10.45 0.06 6.24
CA GLY A 430 11.38 -1.07 6.18
C GLY A 430 10.93 -2.22 7.08
N ILE A 431 11.63 -3.37 7.00
CA ILE A 431 11.26 -4.57 7.78
C ILE A 431 11.45 -4.39 9.29
N ASN A 432 12.35 -3.52 9.71
CA ASN A 432 12.58 -3.22 11.13
C ASN A 432 11.53 -2.28 11.73
N PHE A 433 10.70 -1.64 10.91
CA PHE A 433 9.57 -0.80 11.32
C PHE A 433 8.23 -1.52 11.25
N GLU A 434 8.21 -2.73 10.67
CA GLU A 434 6.98 -3.49 10.44
C GLU A 434 6.59 -4.30 11.66
N SER A 435 5.38 -4.07 12.18
CA SER A 435 4.76 -5.01 13.11
C SER A 435 4.39 -6.29 12.37
N ASP A 436 4.64 -7.44 12.98
CA ASP A 436 4.19 -8.71 12.40
C ASP A 436 2.67 -8.93 12.54
N GLY A 437 2.04 -8.16 13.44
CA GLY A 437 0.59 -8.23 13.69
C GLY A 437 0.11 -9.63 14.18
N LEU A 438 1.00 -10.48 14.67
CA LEU A 438 0.67 -11.85 15.09
C LEU A 438 1.32 -12.21 16.43
N THR A 439 2.61 -11.97 16.55
CA THR A 439 3.38 -12.23 17.77
C THR A 439 3.87 -10.92 18.39
N GLY A 440 4.53 -11.01 19.51
CA GLY A 440 5.19 -9.88 20.14
C GLY A 440 6.54 -9.49 19.52
N TYR A 441 6.85 -9.93 18.30
CA TYR A 441 8.08 -9.60 17.60
C TYR A 441 8.35 -8.09 17.61
N PRO A 442 9.56 -7.65 18.01
CA PRO A 442 9.85 -6.23 18.20
C PRO A 442 10.00 -5.48 16.88
N MET A 443 9.86 -4.17 16.96
CA MET A 443 10.13 -3.22 15.87
C MET A 443 10.73 -1.94 16.46
N LEU A 444 11.35 -1.12 15.62
CA LEU A 444 11.75 0.25 15.94
C LEU A 444 10.53 1.16 16.12
N ASP A 445 10.74 2.31 16.75
CA ASP A 445 9.71 3.34 16.84
C ASP A 445 9.24 3.76 15.43
N ALA A 446 8.01 3.43 15.13
CA ALA A 446 7.38 3.74 13.85
C ALA A 446 6.49 5.01 13.88
N THR A 447 6.54 5.80 14.95
CA THR A 447 5.68 6.99 15.11
C THR A 447 6.19 8.22 14.37
N ALA A 448 7.49 8.31 14.09
CA ALA A 448 8.16 9.49 13.55
C ALA A 448 8.07 10.74 14.46
N HIS A 449 7.75 10.58 15.73
CA HIS A 449 7.61 11.72 16.63
C HIS A 449 8.97 12.34 16.93
N ASP A 450 9.15 13.64 16.62
CA ASP A 450 10.39 14.38 16.83
C ASP A 450 11.65 13.54 16.54
N SER A 451 11.66 12.88 15.39
CA SER A 451 12.75 11.99 15.00
C SER A 451 13.02 12.05 13.48
N TYR A 452 14.19 11.58 13.11
CA TYR A 452 14.57 11.39 11.72
C TYR A 452 15.36 10.09 11.58
N GLY A 453 15.45 9.56 10.39
CA GLY A 453 16.17 8.32 10.16
C GLY A 453 15.77 7.65 8.87
N GLY A 454 15.76 6.32 8.89
CA GLY A 454 15.35 5.54 7.75
C GLY A 454 15.83 4.10 7.78
N ALA A 455 15.65 3.44 6.66
CA ALA A 455 16.05 2.07 6.39
C ALA A 455 16.86 2.00 5.09
N VAL A 456 17.92 1.24 5.10
CA VAL A 456 18.69 0.86 3.91
C VAL A 456 18.73 -0.65 3.85
N GLY A 457 18.31 -1.21 2.75
CA GLY A 457 18.22 -2.65 2.62
C GLY A 457 18.47 -3.12 1.20
N VAL A 458 18.59 -4.42 1.09
CA VAL A 458 18.65 -5.13 -0.17
C VAL A 458 17.73 -6.32 -0.11
N GLU A 459 16.85 -6.41 -1.11
CA GLU A 459 16.01 -7.56 -1.34
C GLU A 459 16.56 -8.36 -2.51
N TYR A 460 16.64 -9.68 -2.36
CA TYR A 460 16.93 -10.59 -3.46
C TYR A 460 15.68 -11.44 -3.75
N LEU A 461 15.14 -11.28 -4.94
CA LEU A 461 13.95 -11.97 -5.42
C LEU A 461 14.35 -13.22 -6.19
N PHE A 462 14.18 -14.41 -5.61
CA PHE A 462 14.37 -15.67 -6.33
C PHE A 462 13.21 -15.94 -7.30
N ASN A 463 12.01 -15.55 -6.88
CA ASN A 463 10.76 -15.54 -7.66
C ASN A 463 9.77 -14.61 -6.95
N LEU A 464 8.52 -14.53 -7.40
CA LEU A 464 7.50 -13.63 -6.86
C LEU A 464 7.24 -13.80 -5.35
N ASP A 465 7.34 -15.03 -4.83
CA ASP A 465 7.03 -15.32 -3.43
C ASP A 465 8.26 -15.74 -2.60
N ARG A 466 9.39 -16.06 -3.25
CA ARG A 466 10.62 -16.46 -2.56
C ARG A 466 11.61 -15.31 -2.56
N GLN A 467 11.91 -14.80 -1.38
CA GLN A 467 12.76 -13.64 -1.22
C GLN A 467 13.61 -13.72 0.05
N ILE A 468 14.72 -13.00 0.04
CA ILE A 468 15.52 -12.70 1.21
C ILE A 468 15.75 -11.19 1.27
N VAL A 469 15.63 -10.62 2.46
CA VAL A 469 15.83 -9.17 2.72
C VAL A 469 16.84 -9.02 3.85
N PHE A 470 17.79 -8.11 3.68
CA PHE A 470 18.66 -7.62 4.74
C PHE A 470 18.51 -6.12 4.86
N GLU A 471 18.38 -5.62 6.08
CA GLU A 471 18.14 -4.21 6.35
C GLU A 471 18.93 -3.71 7.55
N VAL A 472 19.40 -2.48 7.43
CA VAL A 472 19.92 -1.66 8.53
C VAL A 472 19.04 -0.43 8.65
N SER A 473 18.59 -0.12 9.86
CA SER A 473 17.65 0.97 10.10
C SER A 473 18.08 1.81 11.31
N THR A 474 17.68 3.07 11.29
CA THR A 474 17.98 4.01 12.37
C THR A 474 16.80 4.95 12.63
N VAL A 475 16.57 5.27 13.90
CA VAL A 475 15.71 6.35 14.39
C VAL A 475 16.59 7.25 15.27
N GLN A 476 16.75 8.50 14.89
CA GLN A 476 17.52 9.48 15.64
C GLN A 476 16.59 10.46 16.33
N ARG A 477 16.69 10.58 17.64
CA ARG A 477 15.92 11.54 18.43
C ARG A 477 16.28 12.98 18.03
N ARG A 478 15.25 13.81 17.80
CA ARG A 478 15.40 15.23 17.52
C ARG A 478 14.83 16.12 18.60
N GLY A 479 13.76 15.71 19.27
CA GLY A 479 13.04 16.50 20.23
C GLY A 479 12.39 15.68 21.33
N ASN A 480 11.50 16.30 22.10
CA ASN A 480 10.95 15.73 23.33
C ASN A 480 9.77 14.78 23.10
N ASN A 481 9.08 14.86 21.96
CA ASN A 481 7.97 13.95 21.67
C ASN A 481 8.45 12.54 21.30
N ASN A 482 9.74 12.34 21.00
CA ASN A 482 10.32 11.02 20.89
C ASN A 482 10.61 10.46 22.28
N VAL A 483 9.80 9.50 22.71
CA VAL A 483 9.90 8.86 24.04
C VAL A 483 10.87 7.67 24.07
N PHE A 484 11.17 7.10 22.90
CA PHE A 484 12.02 5.88 22.80
C PHE A 484 13.50 6.21 22.70
N GLY A 485 13.86 7.43 22.31
CA GLY A 485 15.26 7.83 22.15
C GLY A 485 15.84 7.47 20.78
N THR A 486 17.16 7.39 20.72
CA THR A 486 17.88 6.96 19.52
C THR A 486 17.91 5.44 19.45
N GLU A 487 17.53 4.88 18.31
CA GLU A 487 17.49 3.45 18.04
C GLU A 487 18.24 3.13 16.74
N ASN A 488 18.92 1.98 16.70
CA ASN A 488 19.53 1.42 15.50
C ASN A 488 19.21 -0.06 15.44
N ALA A 489 18.99 -0.61 14.26
CA ALA A 489 18.68 -2.04 14.13
C ALA A 489 19.28 -2.65 12.87
N ILE A 490 19.50 -3.95 12.95
CA ILE A 490 19.72 -4.81 11.79
C ILE A 490 18.58 -5.84 11.75
N GLY A 491 18.14 -6.18 10.57
CA GLY A 491 17.07 -7.15 10.36
C GLY A 491 17.32 -8.02 9.15
N ALA A 492 16.77 -9.22 9.19
CA ALA A 492 16.75 -10.14 8.07
C ALA A 492 15.40 -10.83 7.98
N ARG A 493 14.95 -11.06 6.76
CA ARG A 493 13.72 -11.80 6.44
C ARG A 493 14.01 -12.79 5.33
N TYR A 494 13.55 -14.01 5.49
CA TYR A 494 13.53 -15.00 4.42
C TYR A 494 12.11 -15.54 4.25
N GLN A 495 11.61 -15.55 3.03
CA GLN A 495 10.32 -16.12 2.69
C GLN A 495 10.48 -17.19 1.62
N HIS A 496 9.87 -18.35 1.83
CA HIS A 496 9.96 -19.50 0.94
C HIS A 496 8.61 -20.17 0.76
N PRO A 497 8.05 -20.19 -0.45
CA PRO A 497 6.87 -20.99 -0.76
C PRO A 497 7.29 -22.46 -0.96
N PHE A 498 6.73 -23.35 -0.17
CA PHE A 498 6.91 -24.81 -0.39
C PHE A 498 6.01 -25.31 -1.51
N THR A 499 4.78 -24.79 -1.55
CA THR A 499 3.76 -25.14 -2.54
C THR A 499 3.00 -23.87 -2.93
N LYS A 500 2.03 -23.98 -3.83
CA LYS A 500 1.12 -22.87 -4.17
C LYS A 500 0.33 -22.31 -2.98
N THR A 501 0.17 -23.11 -1.92
CA THR A 501 -0.65 -22.75 -0.76
C THR A 501 0.15 -22.49 0.51
N TRP A 502 1.34 -23.09 0.65
CA TRP A 502 2.14 -23.02 1.86
C TRP A 502 3.38 -22.13 1.70
N ILE A 503 3.54 -21.19 2.60
CA ILE A 503 4.67 -20.26 2.66
C ILE A 503 5.29 -20.31 4.06
N LEU A 504 6.61 -20.50 4.10
CA LEU A 504 7.42 -20.30 5.30
C LEU A 504 8.01 -18.90 5.29
N ARG A 505 7.97 -18.21 6.41
CA ARG A 505 8.65 -16.95 6.64
C ARG A 505 9.50 -17.05 7.91
N LEU A 506 10.73 -16.58 7.81
CA LEU A 506 11.68 -16.46 8.92
C LEU A 506 12.06 -14.98 9.06
N ASP A 507 12.00 -14.46 10.26
CA ASP A 507 12.44 -13.09 10.59
C ASP A 507 13.38 -13.11 11.77
N ALA A 508 14.38 -12.25 11.73
CA ALA A 508 15.28 -11.99 12.84
C ALA A 508 15.68 -10.52 12.88
N MET A 509 15.76 -9.96 14.08
CA MET A 509 16.27 -8.60 14.27
C MET A 509 17.03 -8.43 15.58
N LYS A 510 17.93 -7.44 15.59
CA LYS A 510 18.58 -6.89 16.78
C LYS A 510 18.55 -5.38 16.70
N GLY A 511 18.04 -4.74 17.74
CA GLY A 511 18.00 -3.28 17.88
C GLY A 511 18.75 -2.82 19.13
N TRP A 512 19.52 -1.75 18.99
CA TRP A 512 20.23 -1.07 20.06
C TRP A 512 19.55 0.26 20.35
N ARG A 513 19.30 0.53 21.64
CA ARG A 513 18.58 1.71 22.09
C ARG A 513 19.42 2.55 23.05
N GLN A 514 19.49 3.84 22.80
CA GLN A 514 20.18 4.75 23.69
C GLN A 514 19.29 5.10 24.88
N GLY A 515 19.73 4.80 26.09
CA GLY A 515 18.99 5.10 27.32
C GLY A 515 17.85 4.13 27.65
N GLN A 516 17.69 3.08 26.89
CA GLN A 516 16.74 2.00 27.10
C GLN A 516 17.42 0.64 26.88
N ARG A 517 16.72 -0.43 27.24
CA ARG A 517 17.21 -1.80 26.95
C ARG A 517 17.09 -2.09 25.46
N ASP A 518 18.05 -2.83 24.95
CA ASP A 518 18.06 -3.36 23.60
C ASP A 518 16.83 -4.24 23.32
N ILE A 519 16.51 -4.36 22.04
CA ILE A 519 15.44 -5.24 21.56
C ILE A 519 16.03 -6.31 20.65
N SER A 520 15.41 -7.49 20.64
CA SER A 520 15.78 -8.53 19.69
C SER A 520 14.62 -9.52 19.51
N GLY A 521 14.59 -10.19 18.37
CA GLY A 521 13.59 -11.21 18.11
C GLY A 521 13.99 -12.15 16.99
N ALA A 522 13.48 -13.37 17.08
CA ALA A 522 13.48 -14.34 16.00
C ALA A 522 12.07 -14.93 15.89
N ARG A 523 11.61 -15.16 14.66
CA ARG A 523 10.27 -15.67 14.39
C ARG A 523 10.30 -16.64 13.22
N VAL A 524 9.47 -17.67 13.32
CA VAL A 524 9.15 -18.61 12.25
C VAL A 524 7.65 -18.55 12.05
N GLU A 525 7.18 -18.29 10.85
CA GLU A 525 5.77 -18.29 10.47
C GLU A 525 5.52 -19.30 9.37
N LEU A 526 4.48 -20.08 9.51
CA LEU A 526 3.93 -20.92 8.45
C LEU A 526 2.55 -20.38 8.08
N ARG A 527 2.38 -20.05 6.81
CA ARG A 527 1.16 -19.50 6.24
C ARG A 527 0.57 -20.47 5.23
N ARG A 528 -0.72 -20.75 5.32
CA ARG A 528 -1.49 -21.48 4.33
C ARG A 528 -2.51 -20.55 3.68
N LYS A 529 -2.39 -20.33 2.37
CA LYS A 529 -3.41 -19.66 1.55
C LYS A 529 -4.45 -20.67 1.07
N PHE A 530 -5.70 -20.26 0.97
CA PHE A 530 -6.79 -21.09 0.43
C PHE A 530 -7.87 -20.24 -0.22
#